data_c7009c6511927b7c3911d71b679470db
#
_entry.id   c7009c6511927b7c3911d71b679470db
#
_cell.length_a   1.000
_cell.length_b   1.000
_cell.length_c   1.000
_cell.angle_alpha   90.00
_cell.angle_beta   90.00
_cell.angle_gamma   90.00
#
_symmetry.space_group_name_H-M   'P 1'
#
loop_
_entity.id
_entity.type
_entity.pdbx_description
1 polymer ?
#
loop_
_entity_poly.entity_id
_entity_poly.type
_entity_poly.pdbx_seq_one_letter_code
_entity_poly.pdbx_strand_id
1 'polypeptide(L)'
;MKSKRFFYILSLICLFQFPCKADDFPSASKIKVIKNYNTYTFLDEDENVLFTKQLKRFYGFTDGYAAVALMNFDSAILDEKGNISDIHFEQLGQKFSEGKNFAMFLDGTTGVIDTKGNILFKIKVEFDECGALAATNFSNGKAFVKESRKTGVVWHLIDDKGNKLKEFNNISYPRYFTCGL
;
A
#
# COMPACT_ATOMS: atom_id res chain seq x y z
N MET A 1 -20.61 38.34 -54.37
CA MET A 1 -19.49 38.14 -53.44
C MET A 1 -20.07 37.80 -52.10
N LYS A 2 -19.99 36.52 -51.65
CA LYS A 2 -20.52 36.04 -50.37
C LYS A 2 -19.33 35.82 -49.40
N SER A 3 -19.25 36.67 -48.38
CA SER A 3 -18.26 36.57 -47.31
C SER A 3 -18.59 35.39 -46.36
N LYS A 4 -17.71 34.42 -46.29
CA LYS A 4 -17.79 33.34 -45.29
C LYS A 4 -17.19 33.83 -43.98
N ARG A 5 -18.02 33.99 -42.94
CA ARG A 5 -17.57 34.22 -41.58
C ARG A 5 -17.15 32.89 -40.99
N PHE A 6 -15.86 32.73 -40.68
CA PHE A 6 -15.32 31.64 -39.85
C PHE A 6 -15.64 31.94 -38.38
N PHE A 7 -16.45 31.07 -37.78
CA PHE A 7 -16.61 31.04 -36.31
C PHE A 7 -15.46 30.26 -35.74
N TYR A 8 -14.54 30.91 -35.04
CA TYR A 8 -13.60 30.25 -34.14
C TYR A 8 -14.33 29.92 -32.85
N ILE A 9 -14.60 28.63 -32.61
CA ILE A 9 -15.01 28.14 -31.30
C ILE A 9 -13.73 27.99 -30.46
N LEU A 10 -13.50 28.95 -29.57
CA LEU A 10 -12.47 28.87 -28.57
C LEU A 10 -12.97 27.87 -27.51
N SER A 11 -12.50 26.61 -27.55
CA SER A 11 -12.76 25.67 -26.48
C SER A 11 -11.89 26.07 -25.28
N LEU A 12 -12.54 26.63 -24.28
CA LEU A 12 -11.96 26.95 -22.99
C LEU A 12 -11.71 25.63 -22.25
N ILE A 13 -10.53 25.03 -22.42
CA ILE A 13 -10.08 23.89 -21.61
C ILE A 13 -9.76 24.47 -20.23
N CYS A 14 -10.70 24.33 -19.31
CA CYS A 14 -10.47 24.59 -17.89
C CYS A 14 -9.50 23.53 -17.36
N LEU A 15 -8.20 23.82 -17.39
CA LEU A 15 -7.17 23.08 -16.70
C LEU A 15 -7.37 23.31 -15.19
N PHE A 16 -8.15 22.45 -14.56
CA PHE A 16 -8.08 22.29 -13.10
C PHE A 16 -6.72 21.68 -12.77
N GLN A 17 -5.72 22.53 -12.62
CA GLN A 17 -4.48 22.15 -11.96
C GLN A 17 -4.80 22.03 -10.46
N PHE A 18 -5.06 20.81 -10.00
CA PHE A 18 -4.94 20.51 -8.58
C PHE A 18 -3.46 20.63 -8.23
N PRO A 19 -3.09 21.49 -7.28
CA PRO A 19 -1.70 21.55 -6.85
C PRO A 19 -1.37 20.20 -6.17
N CYS A 20 -0.63 19.35 -6.86
CA CYS A 20 0.01 18.20 -6.22
C CYS A 20 1.07 18.78 -5.29
N LYS A 21 0.84 18.74 -3.97
CA LYS A 21 1.86 19.10 -3.00
C LYS A 21 2.97 18.07 -3.13
N ALA A 22 4.16 18.53 -3.46
CA ALA A 22 5.36 17.69 -3.59
C ALA A 22 5.80 17.04 -2.26
N ASP A 23 5.10 17.34 -1.16
CA ASP A 23 5.48 16.96 0.20
C ASP A 23 4.82 15.68 0.71
N ASP A 24 3.99 15.00 -0.09
CA ASP A 24 3.22 13.81 0.33
C ASP A 24 3.88 12.46 -0.04
N PHE A 25 5.15 12.44 -0.43
CA PHE A 25 5.89 11.19 -0.44
C PHE A 25 6.29 10.85 1.00
N PRO A 26 5.92 9.65 1.52
CA PRO A 26 6.38 9.23 2.83
C PRO A 26 7.91 9.35 2.86
N SER A 27 8.44 10.07 3.84
CA SER A 27 9.88 10.25 3.98
C SER A 27 10.52 8.86 4.01
N ALA A 28 11.45 8.61 3.11
CA ALA A 28 12.21 7.37 3.16
C ALA A 28 12.86 7.29 4.55
N SER A 29 12.69 6.14 5.21
CA SER A 29 13.33 5.92 6.50
C SER A 29 14.83 6.15 6.37
N LYS A 30 15.40 6.94 7.29
CA LYS A 30 16.84 7.18 7.37
C LYS A 30 17.61 5.97 7.94
N ILE A 31 16.90 4.91 8.25
CA ILE A 31 17.46 3.69 8.82
C ILE A 31 18.09 2.84 7.71
N LYS A 32 19.40 2.62 7.83
CA LYS A 32 20.14 1.63 7.02
C LYS A 32 19.92 0.23 7.59
N VAL A 33 19.84 -0.79 6.74
CA VAL A 33 19.61 -2.17 7.18
C VAL A 33 20.64 -3.10 6.60
N ILE A 34 21.33 -3.84 7.47
CA ILE A 34 22.25 -4.90 7.11
C ILE A 34 21.59 -6.24 7.43
N LYS A 35 21.53 -7.12 6.44
CA LYS A 35 21.00 -8.47 6.59
C LYS A 35 22.12 -9.50 6.58
N ASN A 36 22.15 -10.35 7.61
CA ASN A 36 23.00 -11.53 7.67
C ASN A 36 22.11 -12.75 8.02
N TYR A 37 21.82 -13.61 7.03
CA TYR A 37 20.82 -14.69 7.11
C TYR A 37 19.46 -14.17 7.57
N ASN A 38 19.03 -14.53 8.80
CA ASN A 38 17.78 -14.09 9.43
C ASN A 38 17.99 -12.95 10.43
N THR A 39 19.21 -12.45 10.58
CA THR A 39 19.55 -11.33 11.46
C THR A 39 19.54 -10.04 10.68
N TYR A 40 18.71 -9.10 11.08
CA TYR A 40 18.64 -7.76 10.55
C TYR A 40 19.17 -6.79 11.57
N THR A 41 20.23 -6.04 11.21
CA THR A 41 20.81 -4.97 12.03
C THR A 41 20.40 -3.64 11.42
N PHE A 42 19.80 -2.80 12.22
CA PHE A 42 19.29 -1.49 11.86
C PHE A 42 20.23 -0.42 12.39
N LEU A 43 20.64 0.49 11.52
CA LEU A 43 21.64 1.51 11.78
C LEU A 43 21.06 2.89 11.52
N ASP A 44 21.55 3.90 12.24
CA ASP A 44 21.29 5.31 11.92
C ASP A 44 22.13 5.80 10.72
N GLU A 45 22.04 7.09 10.42
CA GLU A 45 22.81 7.72 9.34
C GLU A 45 24.33 7.70 9.59
N ASP A 46 24.75 7.69 10.86
CA ASP A 46 26.15 7.65 11.32
C ASP A 46 26.68 6.22 11.50
N GLU A 47 25.90 5.20 11.08
CA GLU A 47 26.22 3.78 11.17
C GLU A 47 26.26 3.20 12.60
N ASN A 48 25.72 3.91 13.58
CA ASN A 48 25.52 3.35 14.92
C ASN A 48 24.37 2.34 14.90
N VAL A 49 24.53 1.23 15.63
CA VAL A 49 23.49 0.20 15.75
C VAL A 49 22.35 0.74 16.61
N LEU A 50 21.16 0.86 16.02
CA LEU A 50 19.93 1.18 16.72
C LEU A 50 19.35 -0.05 17.42
N PHE A 51 19.20 -1.15 16.68
CA PHE A 51 18.73 -2.43 17.21
C PHE A 51 19.00 -3.57 16.22
N THR A 52 18.80 -4.82 16.70
CA THR A 52 18.93 -6.03 15.88
C THR A 52 17.69 -6.92 16.09
N LYS A 53 17.21 -7.56 15.03
CA LYS A 53 16.05 -8.47 15.04
C LYS A 53 16.33 -9.77 14.29
N GLN A 54 15.76 -10.85 14.78
CA GLN A 54 15.70 -12.13 14.09
C GLN A 54 14.35 -12.21 13.33
N LEU A 55 14.41 -12.15 12.00
CA LEU A 55 13.24 -12.11 11.12
C LEU A 55 13.44 -13.05 9.95
N LYS A 56 12.37 -13.69 9.49
CA LYS A 56 12.36 -14.39 8.19
C LYS A 56 12.43 -13.39 7.04
N ARG A 57 11.66 -12.27 7.16
CA ARG A 57 11.60 -11.24 6.13
C ARG A 57 11.32 -9.87 6.74
N PHE A 58 11.92 -8.88 6.15
CA PHE A 58 11.67 -7.46 6.39
C PHE A 58 11.38 -6.79 5.06
N TYR A 59 10.28 -6.05 4.96
CA TYR A 59 9.81 -5.46 3.71
C TYR A 59 10.16 -3.98 3.53
N GLY A 60 10.85 -3.39 4.50
CA GLY A 60 11.22 -1.97 4.51
C GLY A 60 10.25 -1.12 5.31
N PHE A 61 10.77 -0.01 5.86
CA PHE A 61 9.96 0.99 6.54
C PHE A 61 9.25 1.89 5.54
N THR A 62 7.97 2.11 5.79
CA THR A 62 7.13 3.13 5.14
C THR A 62 6.18 3.68 6.19
N ASP A 63 5.95 4.99 6.20
CA ASP A 63 5.15 5.68 7.23
C ASP A 63 5.61 5.38 8.68
N GLY A 64 6.92 5.13 8.89
CA GLY A 64 7.50 4.79 10.20
C GLY A 64 7.30 3.35 10.66
N TYR A 65 6.70 2.49 9.82
CA TYR A 65 6.38 1.10 10.14
C TYR A 65 6.78 0.15 9.02
N ALA A 66 7.08 -1.08 9.37
CA ALA A 66 7.38 -2.15 8.42
C ALA A 66 6.54 -3.39 8.70
N ALA A 67 6.08 -4.04 7.63
CA ALA A 67 5.62 -5.41 7.72
C ALA A 67 6.84 -6.34 7.84
N VAL A 68 6.79 -7.29 8.76
CA VAL A 68 7.84 -8.29 8.96
C VAL A 68 7.24 -9.69 9.02
N ALA A 69 8.00 -10.70 8.57
CA ALA A 69 7.68 -12.09 8.85
C ALA A 69 8.59 -12.58 9.97
N LEU A 70 7.99 -13.09 11.02
CA LEU A 70 8.65 -13.64 12.20
C LEU A 70 9.22 -15.04 11.91
N MET A 71 10.03 -15.56 12.82
CA MET A 71 10.66 -16.87 12.66
C MET A 71 9.66 -18.04 12.64
N ASN A 72 8.49 -17.88 13.25
CA ASN A 72 7.35 -18.81 13.21
C ASN A 72 6.42 -18.65 12.00
N PHE A 73 6.80 -17.76 11.05
CA PHE A 73 6.07 -17.39 9.83
C PHE A 73 4.88 -16.46 10.02
N ASP A 74 4.47 -16.13 11.24
CA ASP A 74 3.49 -15.07 11.45
C ASP A 74 4.02 -13.74 10.91
N SER A 75 3.13 -12.89 10.52
CA SER A 75 3.43 -11.50 10.17
C SER A 75 3.16 -10.58 11.36
N ALA A 76 3.98 -9.57 11.53
CA ALA A 76 3.85 -8.56 12.59
C ALA A 76 4.24 -7.17 12.07
N ILE A 77 3.97 -6.15 12.87
CA ILE A 77 4.36 -4.76 12.60
C ILE A 77 5.62 -4.44 13.40
N LEU A 78 6.64 -3.92 12.74
CA LEU A 78 7.86 -3.40 13.35
C LEU A 78 7.88 -1.88 13.23
N ASP A 79 8.09 -1.17 14.32
CA ASP A 79 8.32 0.29 14.28
C ASP A 79 9.81 0.64 14.13
N GLU A 80 10.11 1.91 13.84
CA GLU A 80 11.49 2.40 13.69
C GLU A 80 12.29 2.43 14.99
N LYS A 81 11.67 2.18 16.15
CA LYS A 81 12.31 2.02 17.45
C LYS A 81 12.68 0.57 17.74
N GLY A 82 12.28 -0.36 16.88
CA GLY A 82 12.53 -1.79 17.05
C GLY A 82 11.45 -2.52 17.85
N ASN A 83 10.31 -1.92 18.15
CA ASN A 83 9.21 -2.62 18.79
C ASN A 83 8.44 -3.44 17.76
N ILE A 84 8.16 -4.69 18.10
CA ILE A 84 7.29 -5.58 17.31
C ILE A 84 5.91 -5.58 17.98
N SER A 85 4.84 -5.50 17.18
CA SER A 85 3.47 -5.56 17.68
C SER A 85 3.17 -6.91 18.37
N ASP A 86 2.37 -6.87 19.44
CA ASP A 86 1.84 -8.09 20.08
C ASP A 86 0.74 -8.75 19.23
N ILE A 87 0.17 -8.01 18.29
CA ILE A 87 -0.84 -8.52 17.36
C ILE A 87 -0.13 -9.14 16.17
N HIS A 88 -0.43 -10.43 15.92
CA HIS A 88 0.11 -11.18 14.81
C HIS A 88 -0.96 -11.43 13.74
N PHE A 89 -0.51 -11.61 12.52
CA PHE A 89 -1.32 -11.83 11.33
C PHE A 89 -0.80 -13.06 10.58
N GLU A 90 -1.67 -13.75 9.86
CA GLU A 90 -1.23 -14.77 8.91
C GLU A 90 -0.36 -14.11 7.84
N GLN A 91 -0.82 -12.96 7.32
CA GLN A 91 -0.08 -12.21 6.32
C GLN A 91 -0.37 -10.71 6.40
N LEU A 92 0.64 -9.90 6.10
CA LEU A 92 0.52 -8.45 5.89
C LEU A 92 0.89 -8.09 4.46
N GLY A 93 0.29 -7.04 3.94
CA GLY A 93 0.76 -6.34 2.76
C GLY A 93 2.21 -5.87 2.97
N GLN A 94 2.97 -5.75 1.89
CA GLN A 94 4.41 -5.47 2.01
C GLN A 94 4.72 -4.09 2.60
N LYS A 95 3.82 -3.12 2.41
CA LYS A 95 4.09 -1.72 2.79
C LYS A 95 2.87 -1.09 3.46
N PHE A 96 3.14 -0.31 4.49
CA PHE A 96 2.18 0.68 5.00
C PHE A 96 2.09 1.84 4.02
N SER A 97 0.92 2.41 3.88
CA SER A 97 0.69 3.63 3.11
C SER A 97 -0.51 4.38 3.67
N GLU A 98 -0.35 5.68 3.89
CA GLU A 98 -1.36 6.52 4.54
C GLU A 98 -1.80 5.96 5.90
N GLY A 99 -0.82 5.40 6.65
CA GLY A 99 -1.05 4.78 7.95
C GLY A 99 -1.87 3.48 7.92
N LYS A 100 -2.03 2.83 6.75
CA LYS A 100 -2.85 1.63 6.57
C LYS A 100 -2.07 0.50 5.90
N ASN A 101 -2.49 -0.74 6.15
CA ASN A 101 -2.02 -1.91 5.42
C ASN A 101 -3.14 -2.94 5.29
N PHE A 102 -3.07 -3.77 4.26
CA PHE A 102 -3.92 -4.95 4.13
C PHE A 102 -3.38 -6.08 5.00
N ALA A 103 -4.28 -6.84 5.60
CA ALA A 103 -3.95 -7.97 6.44
C ALA A 103 -4.83 -9.18 6.17
N MET A 104 -4.27 -10.36 6.27
CA MET A 104 -4.98 -11.60 6.54
C MET A 104 -4.83 -11.94 8.00
N PHE A 105 -5.95 -12.11 8.67
CA PHE A 105 -6.01 -12.46 10.09
C PHE A 105 -5.83 -13.97 10.29
N LEU A 106 -5.45 -14.38 11.49
CA LEU A 106 -5.26 -15.80 11.84
C LEU A 106 -6.52 -16.67 11.67
N ASP A 107 -7.71 -16.04 11.60
CA ASP A 107 -8.99 -16.71 11.29
C ASP A 107 -9.24 -16.89 9.78
N GLY A 108 -8.28 -16.50 8.94
CA GLY A 108 -8.38 -16.56 7.48
C GLY A 108 -9.21 -15.43 6.86
N THR A 109 -9.81 -14.53 7.66
CA THR A 109 -10.49 -13.35 7.12
C THR A 109 -9.48 -12.27 6.73
N THR A 110 -9.88 -11.34 5.86
CA THR A 110 -9.01 -10.26 5.39
C THR A 110 -9.62 -8.90 5.66
N GLY A 111 -8.77 -7.88 5.73
CA GLY A 111 -9.19 -6.51 5.99
C GLY A 111 -8.06 -5.51 5.87
N VAL A 112 -8.33 -4.32 6.35
CA VAL A 112 -7.37 -3.22 6.45
C VAL A 112 -7.17 -2.89 7.92
N ILE A 113 -5.91 -2.68 8.30
CA ILE A 113 -5.48 -2.34 9.65
C ILE A 113 -4.78 -0.97 9.66
N ASP A 114 -4.72 -0.36 10.84
CA ASP A 114 -3.86 0.78 11.10
C ASP A 114 -2.44 0.35 11.50
N THR A 115 -1.57 1.30 11.78
CA THR A 115 -0.17 1.07 12.21
C THR A 115 -0.04 0.45 13.60
N LYS A 116 -1.12 0.37 14.38
CA LYS A 116 -1.17 -0.32 15.68
C LYS A 116 -1.72 -1.74 15.56
N GLY A 117 -2.17 -2.15 14.37
CA GLY A 117 -2.81 -3.44 14.14
C GLY A 117 -4.31 -3.46 14.42
N ASN A 118 -4.95 -2.30 14.70
CA ASN A 118 -6.40 -2.25 14.86
C ASN A 118 -7.08 -2.42 13.51
N ILE A 119 -8.16 -3.21 13.49
CA ILE A 119 -8.96 -3.42 12.28
C ILE A 119 -9.75 -2.14 11.98
N LEU A 120 -9.50 -1.53 10.83
CA LEU A 120 -10.27 -0.39 10.33
C LEU A 120 -11.57 -0.85 9.67
N PHE A 121 -11.48 -1.87 8.82
CA PHE A 121 -12.63 -2.54 8.21
C PHE A 121 -12.24 -3.91 7.66
N LYS A 122 -13.22 -4.82 7.56
CA LYS A 122 -13.05 -6.13 6.89
C LYS A 122 -13.43 -6.01 5.42
N ILE A 123 -12.62 -6.58 4.56
CA ILE A 123 -12.87 -6.67 3.12
C ILE A 123 -12.21 -7.93 2.59
N LYS A 124 -12.89 -8.62 1.67
CA LYS A 124 -12.32 -9.78 1.02
C LYS A 124 -11.21 -9.35 0.06
N VAL A 125 -9.99 -9.78 0.34
CA VAL A 125 -8.81 -9.64 -0.52
C VAL A 125 -8.33 -11.04 -0.90
N GLU A 126 -8.02 -11.25 -2.17
CA GLU A 126 -7.49 -12.52 -2.65
C GLU A 126 -5.95 -12.53 -2.55
N PHE A 127 -5.38 -13.69 -2.80
CA PHE A 127 -3.95 -13.85 -2.99
C PHE A 127 -3.63 -13.82 -4.48
N ASP A 128 -2.46 -13.29 -4.82
CA ASP A 128 -1.90 -13.44 -6.15
C ASP A 128 -1.22 -14.82 -6.31
N GLU A 129 -0.68 -15.08 -7.49
CA GLU A 129 -0.01 -16.35 -7.82
C GLU A 129 1.25 -16.61 -6.98
N CYS A 130 1.82 -15.55 -6.38
CA CYS A 130 2.98 -15.63 -5.50
C CYS A 130 2.59 -15.77 -4.01
N GLY A 131 1.29 -15.86 -3.71
CA GLY A 131 0.76 -15.93 -2.36
C GLY A 131 0.77 -14.59 -1.61
N ALA A 132 0.91 -13.47 -2.31
CA ALA A 132 0.78 -12.15 -1.72
C ALA A 132 -0.67 -11.64 -1.81
N LEU A 133 -1.05 -10.74 -0.87
CA LEU A 133 -2.37 -10.10 -0.92
C LEU A 133 -2.54 -9.31 -2.23
N ALA A 134 -3.58 -9.64 -2.98
CA ALA A 134 -3.84 -9.07 -4.29
C ALA A 134 -4.57 -7.72 -4.15
N ALA A 135 -3.85 -6.74 -3.63
CA ALA A 135 -4.30 -5.36 -3.45
C ALA A 135 -3.14 -4.39 -3.73
N THR A 136 -3.47 -3.15 -4.11
CA THR A 136 -2.47 -2.07 -4.16
C THR A 136 -2.38 -1.39 -2.81
N ASN A 137 -1.29 -0.68 -2.54
CA ASN A 137 -1.23 0.21 -1.38
C ASN A 137 -2.27 1.34 -1.53
N PHE A 138 -2.67 1.94 -0.40
CA PHE A 138 -3.49 3.14 -0.41
C PHE A 138 -2.72 4.32 -1.02
N SER A 139 -3.43 5.12 -1.80
CA SER A 139 -2.94 6.40 -2.34
C SER A 139 -4.12 7.36 -2.52
N ASN A 140 -4.04 8.55 -1.95
CA ASN A 140 -5.13 9.54 -1.91
C ASN A 140 -6.44 8.94 -1.39
N GLY A 141 -6.36 8.17 -0.29
CA GLY A 141 -7.51 7.53 0.35
C GLY A 141 -8.15 6.41 -0.47
N LYS A 142 -7.46 5.84 -1.45
CA LYS A 142 -8.01 4.80 -2.33
C LYS A 142 -7.02 3.66 -2.54
N ALA A 143 -7.56 2.46 -2.77
CA ALA A 143 -6.78 1.28 -3.14
C ALA A 143 -7.57 0.42 -4.14
N PHE A 144 -6.86 -0.45 -4.85
CA PHE A 144 -7.49 -1.50 -5.63
C PHE A 144 -7.42 -2.82 -4.89
N VAL A 145 -8.49 -3.61 -4.97
CA VAL A 145 -8.55 -4.99 -4.49
C VAL A 145 -9.03 -5.90 -5.61
N LYS A 146 -8.39 -7.04 -5.74
CA LYS A 146 -8.71 -8.04 -6.77
C LYS A 146 -9.85 -8.95 -6.31
N GLU A 147 -10.73 -9.28 -7.25
CA GLU A 147 -11.73 -10.33 -7.12
C GLU A 147 -11.66 -11.24 -8.35
N SER A 148 -11.44 -12.53 -8.15
CA SER A 148 -11.51 -13.52 -9.23
C SER A 148 -12.96 -14.01 -9.37
N ARG A 149 -13.49 -13.93 -10.60
CA ARG A 149 -14.81 -14.41 -10.98
C ARG A 149 -14.69 -15.50 -12.05
N LYS A 150 -15.74 -16.26 -12.24
CA LYS A 150 -15.79 -17.27 -13.33
C LYS A 150 -15.56 -16.65 -14.72
N THR A 151 -15.91 -15.38 -14.88
CA THR A 151 -15.79 -14.61 -16.14
C THR A 151 -14.45 -13.88 -16.29
N GLY A 152 -13.54 -13.98 -15.32
CA GLY A 152 -12.23 -13.33 -15.34
C GLY A 152 -11.91 -12.56 -14.07
N VAL A 153 -10.89 -11.75 -14.14
CA VAL A 153 -10.41 -10.92 -13.02
C VAL A 153 -11.09 -9.56 -13.03
N VAL A 154 -11.55 -9.14 -11.86
CA VAL A 154 -12.14 -7.83 -11.62
C VAL A 154 -11.33 -7.11 -10.56
N TRP A 155 -11.07 -5.84 -10.77
CA TRP A 155 -10.47 -4.97 -9.77
C TRP A 155 -11.51 -3.97 -9.28
N HIS A 156 -11.63 -3.85 -7.97
CA HIS A 156 -12.47 -2.85 -7.32
C HIS A 156 -11.61 -1.72 -6.78
N LEU A 157 -11.91 -0.50 -7.20
CA LEU A 157 -11.43 0.68 -6.52
C LEU A 157 -12.25 0.87 -5.25
N ILE A 158 -11.59 0.95 -4.11
CA ILE A 158 -12.22 1.19 -2.81
C ILE A 158 -11.74 2.50 -2.21
N ASP A 159 -12.55 3.08 -1.32
CA ASP A 159 -12.13 4.21 -0.48
C ASP A 159 -11.46 3.72 0.83
N ASP A 160 -11.08 4.67 1.68
CA ASP A 160 -10.44 4.44 2.98
C ASP A 160 -11.36 3.86 4.06
N LYS A 161 -12.66 3.66 3.74
CA LYS A 161 -13.68 3.01 4.57
C LYS A 161 -14.08 1.63 4.03
N GLY A 162 -13.49 1.23 2.90
CA GLY A 162 -13.80 -0.04 2.24
C GLY A 162 -15.02 -0.01 1.32
N ASN A 163 -15.59 1.17 1.03
CA ASN A 163 -16.69 1.28 0.07
C ASN A 163 -16.17 1.08 -1.35
N LYS A 164 -16.86 0.25 -2.13
CA LYS A 164 -16.54 0.08 -3.55
C LYS A 164 -16.98 1.30 -4.35
N LEU A 165 -16.02 2.01 -4.95
CA LEU A 165 -16.25 3.20 -5.75
C LEU A 165 -16.47 2.88 -7.23
N LYS A 166 -15.69 1.93 -7.75
CA LYS A 166 -15.71 1.56 -9.18
C LYS A 166 -15.21 0.14 -9.40
N GLU A 167 -15.73 -0.50 -10.43
CA GLU A 167 -15.31 -1.81 -10.90
C GLU A 167 -14.61 -1.71 -12.25
N PHE A 168 -13.54 -2.49 -12.43
CA PHE A 168 -12.76 -2.57 -13.66
C PHE A 168 -12.60 -4.03 -14.06
N ASN A 169 -13.09 -4.35 -15.24
CA ASN A 169 -13.04 -5.70 -15.80
C ASN A 169 -11.87 -5.83 -16.77
N ASN A 170 -11.22 -6.99 -16.79
CA ASN A 170 -10.20 -7.36 -17.78
C ASN A 170 -9.02 -6.40 -17.87
N ILE A 171 -8.66 -5.75 -16.76
CA ILE A 171 -7.41 -5.00 -16.67
C ILE A 171 -6.32 -5.89 -16.06
N SER A 172 -5.10 -5.74 -16.57
CA SER A 172 -3.90 -6.25 -15.90
C SER A 172 -3.72 -5.51 -14.57
N TYR A 173 -2.71 -5.84 -13.80
CA TYR A 173 -2.47 -5.24 -12.48
C TYR A 173 -2.55 -3.70 -12.53
N PRO A 174 -3.45 -3.05 -11.76
CA PRO A 174 -3.55 -1.59 -11.75
C PRO A 174 -2.27 -0.99 -11.15
N ARG A 175 -1.70 -0.01 -11.84
CA ARG A 175 -0.56 0.74 -11.30
C ARG A 175 -1.05 1.76 -10.30
N TYR A 176 -0.16 2.16 -9.37
CA TYR A 176 -0.46 3.17 -8.36
C TYR A 176 -0.98 4.47 -8.99
N PHE A 177 -1.85 5.17 -8.26
CA PHE A 177 -2.20 6.54 -8.58
C PHE A 177 -0.94 7.40 -8.37
N THR A 178 -0.21 7.69 -9.44
CA THR A 178 0.78 8.75 -9.40
C THR A 178 0.07 10.07 -9.68
N CYS A 179 0.41 11.14 -8.97
CA CYS A 179 -0.02 12.48 -9.32
C CYS A 179 0.39 12.76 -10.77
N GLY A 180 -0.55 12.88 -11.68
CA GLY A 180 -0.30 13.28 -13.06
C GLY A 180 -0.39 12.18 -14.12
N LEU A 181 -1.55 11.61 -14.31
CA LEU A 181 -2.07 11.18 -15.60
C LEU A 181 -3.43 11.83 -15.79
#